data_c350f790b9883b854db6e3ab7c5ca2cd
#
_entry.id   c350f790b9883b854db6e3ab7c5ca2cd
#
_cell.length_a   1.000
_cell.length_b   1.000
_cell.length_c   1.000
_cell.angle_alpha   90.00
_cell.angle_beta   90.00
_cell.angle_gamma   90.00
#
_symmetry.space_group_name_H-M   'P 1'
#
loop_
_entity.id
_entity.type
_entity.pdbx_description
1 polymer ?
#
loop_
_entity_poly.entity_id
_entity_poly.type
_entity_poly.pdbx_seq_one_letter_code
_entity_poly.pdbx_strand_id
1 'polypeptide(L)'
;MTRIAVYPGSFDPLTFGHLDIAARAARLFDELHILVVHNPGKTPRFSSEERVELIRASLPEAARFGVSFPPSSQSKVVIDTLDGGLLADYCHRVGASVLVKGVRNGVDIDYEVPMARVNRDLAGVETVLIPADPQQGFVSSSLVKQVADLGGSVEKYVPSAVVRALRASAKNQ
;
A
#
# COMPACT_ATOMS: atom_id res chain seq x y z
N MET A 1 3.54 -18.34 -17.79
CA MET A 1 2.66 -18.14 -16.61
C MET A 1 2.75 -16.69 -16.18
N THR A 2 1.63 -16.02 -15.97
CA THR A 2 1.59 -14.64 -15.47
C THR A 2 2.02 -14.62 -14.01
N ARG A 3 3.00 -13.78 -13.66
CA ARG A 3 3.47 -13.61 -12.29
C ARG A 3 2.61 -12.55 -11.60
N ILE A 4 1.69 -12.99 -10.75
CA ILE A 4 0.76 -12.11 -10.03
C ILE A 4 1.26 -11.91 -8.60
N ALA A 5 1.35 -10.66 -8.17
CA ALA A 5 1.68 -10.29 -6.80
C ALA A 5 0.57 -9.45 -6.17
N VAL A 6 0.45 -9.54 -4.83
CA VAL A 6 -0.46 -8.72 -4.04
C VAL A 6 0.36 -7.85 -3.08
N TYR A 7 0.12 -6.55 -3.09
CA TYR A 7 0.65 -5.58 -2.15
C TYR A 7 -0.46 -5.14 -1.18
N PRO A 8 -0.61 -5.82 -0.04
CA PRO A 8 -1.67 -5.51 0.91
C PRO A 8 -1.24 -4.41 1.88
N GLY A 9 -2.17 -3.52 2.20
CA GLY A 9 -1.97 -2.47 3.18
C GLY A 9 -3.27 -1.80 3.58
N SER A 10 -3.28 -1.08 4.70
CA SER A 10 -4.44 -0.27 5.08
C SER A 10 -4.55 1.00 4.22
N PHE A 11 -3.43 1.58 3.79
CA PHE A 11 -3.35 2.81 2.99
C PHE A 11 -4.25 3.93 3.52
N ASP A 12 -4.22 4.14 4.84
CA ASP A 12 -5.09 5.06 5.56
C ASP A 12 -4.32 6.18 6.29
N PRO A 13 -3.88 7.21 5.53
CA PRO A 13 -3.92 7.33 4.08
C PRO A 13 -2.72 6.70 3.37
N LEU A 14 -2.80 6.66 2.04
CA LEU A 14 -1.67 6.38 1.15
C LEU A 14 -0.56 7.42 1.35
N THR A 15 0.71 6.99 1.34
CA THR A 15 1.89 7.86 1.38
C THR A 15 2.75 7.68 0.13
N PHE A 16 3.70 8.59 -0.09
CA PHE A 16 4.66 8.43 -1.17
C PHE A 16 5.52 7.17 -1.01
N GLY A 17 5.82 6.75 0.24
CA GLY A 17 6.50 5.49 0.50
C GLY A 17 5.71 4.27 0.01
N HIS A 18 4.39 4.28 0.15
CA HIS A 18 3.54 3.22 -0.41
C HIS A 18 3.57 3.22 -1.94
N LEU A 19 3.54 4.40 -2.58
CA LEU A 19 3.61 4.52 -4.04
C LEU A 19 4.96 4.05 -4.59
N ASP A 20 6.07 4.36 -3.92
CA ASP A 20 7.41 3.90 -4.30
C ASP A 20 7.45 2.37 -4.32
N ILE A 21 7.04 1.72 -3.22
CA ILE A 21 6.99 0.27 -3.13
C ILE A 21 6.09 -0.33 -4.22
N ALA A 22 4.90 0.22 -4.42
CA ALA A 22 3.96 -0.27 -5.43
C ALA A 22 4.53 -0.15 -6.86
N ALA A 23 5.13 0.99 -7.21
CA ALA A 23 5.70 1.22 -8.54
C ALA A 23 6.92 0.31 -8.80
N ARG A 24 7.75 0.07 -7.77
CA ARG A 24 8.89 -0.86 -7.87
C ARG A 24 8.42 -2.30 -7.98
N ALA A 25 7.40 -2.69 -7.21
CA ALA A 25 6.80 -4.01 -7.32
C ALA A 25 6.18 -4.25 -8.70
N ALA A 26 5.47 -3.27 -9.27
CA ALA A 26 4.88 -3.39 -10.61
C ALA A 26 5.91 -3.64 -11.71
N ARG A 27 7.20 -3.35 -11.49
CA ARG A 27 8.29 -3.67 -12.45
C ARG A 27 8.79 -5.10 -12.33
N LEU A 28 8.47 -5.79 -11.24
CA LEU A 28 8.94 -7.16 -10.97
C LEU A 28 7.92 -8.22 -11.40
N PHE A 29 6.65 -7.82 -11.53
CA PHE A 29 5.53 -8.73 -11.77
C PHE A 29 4.71 -8.31 -12.99
N ASP A 30 4.06 -9.26 -13.62
CA ASP A 30 3.23 -9.03 -14.81
C ASP A 30 1.86 -8.42 -14.40
N GLU A 31 1.41 -8.71 -13.17
CA GLU A 31 0.22 -8.12 -12.57
C GLU A 31 0.46 -7.83 -11.08
N LEU A 32 0.12 -6.61 -10.62
CA LEU A 32 0.20 -6.19 -9.24
C LEU A 32 -1.18 -5.79 -8.73
N HIS A 33 -1.66 -6.47 -7.69
CA HIS A 33 -2.84 -6.06 -6.94
C HIS A 33 -2.42 -5.19 -5.75
N ILE A 34 -2.78 -3.90 -5.76
CA ILE A 34 -2.71 -3.04 -4.58
C ILE A 34 -4.00 -3.28 -3.81
N LEU A 35 -3.90 -3.98 -2.68
CA LEU A 35 -5.06 -4.47 -1.94
C LEU A 35 -5.27 -3.67 -0.66
N VAL A 36 -6.36 -2.92 -0.61
CA VAL A 36 -6.80 -2.22 0.60
C VAL A 36 -7.38 -3.24 1.57
N VAL A 37 -6.74 -3.41 2.73
CA VAL A 37 -7.16 -4.38 3.75
C VAL A 37 -7.73 -3.64 4.95
N HIS A 38 -8.88 -4.10 5.44
CA HIS A 38 -9.44 -3.63 6.70
C HIS A 38 -8.60 -4.15 7.88
N ASN A 39 -8.21 -3.26 8.79
CA ASN A 39 -7.57 -3.63 10.06
C ASN A 39 -8.58 -3.48 11.19
N PRO A 40 -9.12 -4.59 11.74
CA PRO A 40 -10.17 -4.54 12.77
C PRO A 40 -9.72 -3.88 14.08
N GLY A 41 -8.42 -3.78 14.32
CA GLY A 41 -7.84 -3.12 15.50
C GLY A 41 -7.71 -1.59 15.39
N LYS A 42 -8.14 -0.98 14.28
CA LYS A 42 -8.01 0.47 14.06
C LYS A 42 -9.27 1.06 13.47
N THR A 43 -9.66 2.24 13.95
CA THR A 43 -10.68 3.05 13.29
C THR A 43 -10.05 3.76 12.09
N PRO A 44 -10.47 3.46 10.86
CA PRO A 44 -9.91 4.10 9.68
C PRO A 44 -10.38 5.57 9.57
N ARG A 45 -9.55 6.42 8.98
CA ARG A 45 -9.92 7.80 8.62
C ARG A 45 -10.79 7.84 7.36
N PHE A 46 -10.50 6.97 6.41
CA PHE A 46 -11.15 6.88 5.12
C PHE A 46 -11.79 5.51 4.93
N SER A 47 -12.97 5.46 4.29
CA SER A 47 -13.60 4.17 3.92
C SER A 47 -12.71 3.36 2.95
N SER A 48 -13.01 2.09 2.76
CA SER A 48 -12.26 1.25 1.81
C SER A 48 -12.35 1.82 0.39
N GLU A 49 -13.52 2.29 -0.01
CA GLU A 49 -13.78 2.90 -1.32
C GLU A 49 -13.01 4.20 -1.49
N GLU A 50 -13.02 5.08 -0.48
CA GLU A 50 -12.24 6.33 -0.51
C GLU A 50 -10.76 6.05 -0.65
N ARG A 51 -10.22 5.04 0.06
CA ARG A 51 -8.81 4.66 -0.04
C ARG A 51 -8.46 4.13 -1.42
N VAL A 52 -9.34 3.33 -2.06
CA VAL A 52 -9.17 2.87 -3.44
C VAL A 52 -9.10 4.06 -4.40
N GLU A 53 -10.03 5.03 -4.29
CA GLU A 53 -10.03 6.23 -5.14
C GLU A 53 -8.78 7.10 -4.90
N LEU A 54 -8.34 7.25 -3.66
CA LEU A 54 -7.11 7.97 -3.33
C LEU A 54 -5.88 7.30 -3.95
N ILE A 55 -5.79 5.96 -3.91
CA ILE A 55 -4.72 5.23 -4.58
C ILE A 55 -4.77 5.47 -6.08
N ARG A 56 -5.93 5.29 -6.71
CA ARG A 56 -6.12 5.45 -8.16
C ARG A 56 -5.71 6.85 -8.63
N ALA A 57 -6.17 7.89 -7.93
CA ALA A 57 -5.85 9.28 -8.24
C ALA A 57 -4.35 9.62 -8.04
N SER A 58 -3.64 8.83 -7.24
CA SER A 58 -2.25 9.10 -6.86
C SER A 58 -1.21 8.37 -7.71
N LEU A 59 -1.59 7.34 -8.49
CA LEU A 59 -0.63 6.57 -9.28
C LEU A 59 0.28 7.43 -10.17
N PRO A 60 -0.20 8.49 -10.85
CA PRO A 60 0.66 9.34 -11.68
C PRO A 60 1.76 10.07 -10.90
N GLU A 61 1.56 10.33 -9.60
CA GLU A 61 2.51 11.06 -8.76
C GLU A 61 3.72 10.20 -8.33
N ALA A 62 3.71 8.89 -8.57
CA ALA A 62 4.86 8.02 -8.31
C ALA A 62 6.13 8.50 -9.04
N ALA A 63 5.98 9.10 -10.23
CA ALA A 63 7.08 9.63 -11.02
C ALA A 63 7.88 10.73 -10.31
N ARG A 64 7.32 11.38 -9.28
CA ARG A 64 7.98 12.43 -8.49
C ARG A 64 9.28 11.95 -7.83
N PHE A 65 9.41 10.67 -7.56
CA PHE A 65 10.60 10.07 -6.92
C PHE A 65 11.48 9.28 -7.92
N GLY A 66 11.36 9.57 -9.22
CA GLY A 66 12.13 8.88 -10.26
C GLY A 66 11.65 7.44 -10.52
N VAL A 67 10.55 7.03 -9.91
CA VAL A 67 9.94 5.71 -10.11
C VAL A 67 8.54 5.90 -10.67
N SER A 68 8.28 5.37 -11.85
CA SER A 68 6.94 5.37 -12.45
C SER A 68 6.40 3.95 -12.57
N PHE A 69 5.08 3.83 -12.53
CA PHE A 69 4.45 2.58 -12.91
C PHE A 69 4.77 2.25 -14.36
N PRO A 70 5.07 0.98 -14.68
CA PRO A 70 5.29 0.57 -16.05
C PRO A 70 4.00 0.76 -16.89
N PRO A 71 4.12 0.87 -18.22
CA PRO A 71 2.94 0.85 -19.09
C PRO A 71 2.11 -0.41 -18.86
N SER A 72 0.79 -0.31 -19.02
CA SER A 72 -0.14 -1.44 -18.83
C SER A 72 0.15 -2.65 -19.74
N SER A 73 0.89 -2.42 -20.83
CA SER A 73 1.41 -3.49 -21.71
C SER A 73 2.54 -4.32 -21.06
N GLN A 74 3.20 -3.80 -20.02
CA GLN A 74 4.30 -4.48 -19.31
C GLN A 74 3.87 -5.03 -17.96
N SER A 75 2.97 -4.32 -17.24
CA SER A 75 2.43 -4.78 -15.98
C SER A 75 1.03 -4.19 -15.78
N LYS A 76 0.10 -5.03 -15.41
CA LYS A 76 -1.26 -4.63 -15.06
C LYS A 76 -1.32 -4.27 -13.58
N VAL A 77 -1.85 -3.09 -13.24
CA VAL A 77 -2.11 -2.70 -11.85
C VAL A 77 -3.60 -2.76 -11.58
N VAL A 78 -3.97 -3.57 -10.59
CA VAL A 78 -5.34 -3.73 -10.09
C VAL A 78 -5.40 -3.11 -8.69
N ILE A 79 -6.45 -2.34 -8.40
CA ILE A 79 -6.71 -1.80 -7.07
C ILE A 79 -8.02 -2.42 -6.59
N ASP A 80 -7.97 -3.11 -5.45
CA ASP A 80 -9.09 -3.88 -4.91
C ASP A 80 -9.17 -3.75 -3.39
N THR A 81 -10.24 -4.26 -2.79
CA THR A 81 -10.49 -4.26 -1.34
C THR A 81 -10.61 -5.67 -0.79
N LEU A 82 -10.22 -5.82 0.47
CA LEU A 82 -10.50 -7.01 1.28
C LEU A 82 -11.11 -6.53 2.61
N ASP A 83 -12.44 -6.46 2.66
CA ASP A 83 -13.16 -5.97 3.83
C ASP A 83 -13.40 -7.07 4.90
N GLY A 84 -13.02 -8.30 4.61
CA GLY A 84 -13.08 -9.45 5.51
C GLY A 84 -12.47 -10.70 4.90
N GLY A 85 -12.23 -11.72 5.74
CA GLY A 85 -11.60 -12.96 5.32
C GLY A 85 -10.06 -12.92 5.37
N LEU A 86 -9.44 -13.98 4.90
CA LEU A 86 -7.99 -14.15 4.94
C LEU A 86 -7.34 -13.58 3.67
N LEU A 87 -6.20 -12.94 3.84
CA LEU A 87 -5.34 -12.52 2.74
C LEU A 87 -4.93 -13.72 1.86
N ALA A 88 -4.71 -14.88 2.48
CA ALA A 88 -4.43 -16.13 1.82
C ALA A 88 -5.53 -16.54 0.82
N ASP A 89 -6.81 -16.40 1.20
CA ASP A 89 -7.95 -16.71 0.32
C ASP A 89 -8.03 -15.76 -0.87
N TYR A 90 -7.74 -14.47 -0.64
CA TYR A 90 -7.65 -13.50 -1.73
C TYR A 90 -6.56 -13.89 -2.74
N CYS A 91 -5.35 -14.19 -2.25
CA CYS A 91 -4.24 -14.61 -3.09
C CYS A 91 -4.59 -15.85 -3.93
N HIS A 92 -5.21 -16.85 -3.30
CA HIS A 92 -5.65 -18.06 -4.00
C HIS A 92 -6.68 -17.76 -5.10
N ARG A 93 -7.66 -16.91 -4.80
CA ARG A 93 -8.72 -16.51 -5.75
C ARG A 93 -8.18 -15.83 -6.99
N VAL A 94 -7.16 -14.95 -6.84
CA VAL A 94 -6.58 -14.21 -7.97
C VAL A 94 -5.39 -14.93 -8.61
N GLY A 95 -4.98 -16.08 -8.09
CA GLY A 95 -3.82 -16.82 -8.58
C GLY A 95 -2.48 -16.18 -8.26
N ALA A 96 -2.42 -15.35 -7.21
CA ALA A 96 -1.18 -14.72 -6.78
C ALA A 96 -0.30 -15.71 -6.02
N SER A 97 0.98 -15.76 -6.36
CA SER A 97 1.99 -16.57 -5.67
C SER A 97 2.92 -15.76 -4.77
N VAL A 98 2.80 -14.43 -4.79
CA VAL A 98 3.69 -13.54 -4.06
C VAL A 98 2.92 -12.44 -3.34
N LEU A 99 3.28 -12.21 -2.08
CA LEU A 99 2.95 -11.00 -1.32
C LEU A 99 4.13 -10.03 -1.38
N VAL A 100 3.85 -8.75 -1.57
CA VAL A 100 4.84 -7.69 -1.48
C VAL A 100 4.62 -6.92 -0.20
N LYS A 101 5.71 -6.66 0.53
CA LYS A 101 5.69 -5.82 1.75
C LYS A 101 6.82 -4.80 1.70
N GLY A 102 6.52 -3.54 1.98
CA GLY A 102 7.52 -2.53 2.20
C GLY A 102 8.06 -2.61 3.64
N VAL A 103 9.38 -2.55 3.80
CA VAL A 103 10.04 -2.55 5.11
C VAL A 103 10.94 -1.33 5.25
N ARG A 104 10.88 -0.66 6.40
CA ARG A 104 11.62 0.58 6.68
C ARG A 104 12.79 0.34 7.63
N ASN A 105 12.65 -0.64 8.52
CA ASN A 105 13.60 -0.95 9.57
C ASN A 105 13.45 -2.40 10.05
N GLY A 106 14.27 -2.80 11.03
CA GLY A 106 14.25 -4.15 11.60
C GLY A 106 12.92 -4.53 12.25
N VAL A 107 12.24 -3.57 12.88
CA VAL A 107 10.93 -3.83 13.52
C VAL A 107 9.86 -4.24 12.51
N ASP A 108 9.86 -3.61 11.33
CA ASP A 108 8.96 -4.04 10.24
C ASP A 108 9.28 -5.47 9.80
N ILE A 109 10.58 -5.83 9.71
CA ILE A 109 11.01 -7.19 9.33
C ILE A 109 10.59 -8.20 10.41
N ASP A 110 10.81 -7.88 11.68
CA ASP A 110 10.44 -8.75 12.81
C ASP A 110 8.94 -9.05 12.84
N TYR A 111 8.12 -8.09 12.39
CA TYR A 111 6.68 -8.26 12.27
C TYR A 111 6.28 -9.07 11.01
N GLU A 112 6.88 -8.76 9.86
CA GLU A 112 6.47 -9.36 8.58
C GLU A 112 6.95 -10.81 8.40
N VAL A 113 8.11 -11.20 8.97
CA VAL A 113 8.66 -12.55 8.81
C VAL A 113 7.75 -13.65 9.40
N PRO A 114 7.19 -13.53 10.63
CA PRO A 114 6.21 -14.50 11.14
C PRO A 114 4.95 -14.57 10.27
N MET A 115 4.45 -13.41 9.81
CA MET A 115 3.27 -13.35 8.94
C MET A 115 3.52 -14.01 7.58
N ALA A 116 4.71 -13.85 7.02
CA ALA A 116 5.13 -14.51 5.78
C ALA A 116 5.07 -16.03 5.90
N ARG A 117 5.53 -16.59 7.02
CA ARG A 117 5.45 -18.03 7.29
C ARG A 117 4.01 -18.53 7.35
N VAL A 118 3.13 -17.80 8.06
CA VAL A 118 1.71 -18.15 8.16
C VAL A 118 1.03 -18.10 6.78
N ASN A 119 1.27 -17.05 5.98
CA ASN A 119 0.70 -16.95 4.64
C ASN A 119 1.18 -18.07 3.71
N ARG A 120 2.46 -18.48 3.82
CA ARG A 120 2.98 -19.62 3.08
C ARG A 120 2.31 -20.93 3.50
N ASP A 121 2.13 -21.16 4.79
CA ASP A 121 1.48 -22.37 5.29
C ASP A 121 0.00 -22.45 4.88
N LEU A 122 -0.71 -21.31 4.85
CA LEU A 122 -2.13 -21.25 4.51
C LEU A 122 -2.40 -21.33 2.99
N ALA A 123 -1.57 -20.74 2.16
CA ALA A 123 -1.84 -20.57 0.72
C ALA A 123 -0.66 -20.87 -0.20
N GLY A 124 0.48 -21.30 0.29
CA GLY A 124 1.67 -21.49 -0.52
C GLY A 124 2.25 -20.20 -1.12
N VAL A 125 1.89 -19.03 -0.55
CA VAL A 125 2.28 -17.71 -1.07
C VAL A 125 3.57 -17.25 -0.42
N GLU A 126 4.58 -16.90 -1.22
CA GLU A 126 5.84 -16.34 -0.72
C GLU A 126 5.74 -14.83 -0.49
N THR A 127 6.58 -14.29 0.39
CA THR A 127 6.62 -12.86 0.68
C THR A 127 7.94 -12.25 0.25
N VAL A 128 7.85 -11.20 -0.56
CA VAL A 128 8.99 -10.37 -0.98
C VAL A 128 8.99 -9.09 -0.16
N LEU A 129 10.09 -8.83 0.54
CA LEU A 129 10.31 -7.61 1.31
C LEU A 129 11.06 -6.60 0.44
N ILE A 130 10.49 -5.41 0.22
CA ILE A 130 11.12 -4.33 -0.53
C ILE A 130 11.51 -3.23 0.46
N PRO A 131 12.82 -2.94 0.61
CA PRO A 131 13.27 -1.84 1.46
C PRO A 131 12.72 -0.50 0.96
N ALA A 132 12.15 0.29 1.87
CA ALA A 132 11.66 1.63 1.56
C ALA A 132 12.82 2.56 1.16
N ASP A 133 12.52 3.54 0.31
CA ASP A 133 13.45 4.62 0.04
C ASP A 133 13.81 5.34 1.36
N PRO A 134 15.10 5.63 1.64
CA PRO A 134 15.53 6.29 2.88
C PRO A 134 14.83 7.64 3.12
N GLN A 135 14.47 8.37 2.07
CA GLN A 135 13.75 9.63 2.17
C GLN A 135 12.29 9.47 2.59
N GLN A 136 11.73 8.27 2.46
CA GLN A 136 10.34 7.95 2.80
C GLN A 136 10.24 6.98 4.01
N GLY A 137 11.34 6.39 4.43
CA GLY A 137 11.37 5.33 5.45
C GLY A 137 10.91 5.77 6.84
N PHE A 138 10.92 7.06 7.16
CA PHE A 138 10.43 7.58 8.43
C PHE A 138 8.94 7.94 8.43
N VAL A 139 8.29 7.94 7.25
CA VAL A 139 6.89 8.35 7.09
C VAL A 139 5.96 7.17 7.35
N SER A 140 4.98 7.35 8.24
CA SER A 140 3.87 6.41 8.43
C SER A 140 2.53 7.12 8.25
N SER A 141 1.49 6.36 7.88
CA SER A 141 0.14 6.91 7.77
C SER A 141 -0.37 7.49 9.10
N SER A 142 0.00 6.88 10.22
CA SER A 142 -0.37 7.38 11.55
C SER A 142 0.29 8.74 11.84
N LEU A 143 1.58 8.89 11.52
CA LEU A 143 2.27 10.17 11.67
C LEU A 143 1.66 11.24 10.76
N VAL A 144 1.34 10.90 9.52
CA VAL A 144 0.69 11.83 8.57
C VAL A 144 -0.66 12.32 9.12
N LYS A 145 -1.49 11.42 9.65
CA LYS A 145 -2.76 11.81 10.29
C LYS A 145 -2.54 12.75 11.46
N GLN A 146 -1.62 12.41 12.35
CA GLN A 146 -1.30 13.23 13.52
C GLN A 146 -0.83 14.64 13.14
N VAL A 147 0.07 14.76 12.15
CA VAL A 147 0.55 16.06 11.67
C VAL A 147 -0.60 16.87 11.05
N ALA A 148 -1.44 16.23 10.23
CA ALA A 148 -2.58 16.90 9.61
C ALA A 148 -3.62 17.38 10.63
N ASP A 149 -3.92 16.59 11.66
CA ASP A 149 -4.85 16.91 12.74
C ASP A 149 -4.40 18.12 13.58
N LEU A 150 -3.08 18.28 13.69
CA LEU A 150 -2.46 19.44 14.36
C LEU A 150 -2.27 20.64 13.43
N GLY A 151 -2.80 20.61 12.20
CA GLY A 151 -2.70 21.71 11.22
C GLY A 151 -1.35 21.79 10.49
N GLY A 152 -0.48 20.81 10.65
CA GLY A 152 0.81 20.76 9.96
C GLY A 152 0.68 20.39 8.48
N SER A 153 1.65 20.83 7.65
CA SER A 153 1.70 20.47 6.24
C SER A 153 2.22 19.05 6.03
N VAL A 154 1.49 18.27 5.24
CA VAL A 154 1.82 16.87 4.88
C VAL A 154 2.15 16.71 3.40
N GLU A 155 2.25 17.79 2.63
CA GLU A 155 2.43 17.80 1.17
C GLU A 155 3.73 17.11 0.70
N LYS A 156 4.73 17.02 1.59
CA LYS A 156 6.01 16.34 1.30
C LYS A 156 5.91 14.81 1.43
N TYR A 157 4.87 14.31 2.08
CA TYR A 157 4.77 12.92 2.51
C TYR A 157 3.68 12.15 1.80
N VAL A 158 2.67 12.85 1.27
CA VAL A 158 1.51 12.23 0.66
C VAL A 158 1.13 12.89 -0.66
N PRO A 159 0.49 12.14 -1.58
CA PRO A 159 0.00 12.67 -2.85
C PRO A 159 -1.01 13.80 -2.70
N SER A 160 -1.14 14.61 -3.72
CA SER A 160 -2.03 15.80 -3.73
C SER A 160 -3.50 15.46 -3.47
N ALA A 161 -3.97 14.32 -3.97
CA ALA A 161 -5.33 13.82 -3.69
C ALA A 161 -5.53 13.55 -2.19
N VAL A 162 -4.54 12.95 -1.53
CA VAL A 162 -4.57 12.66 -0.09
C VAL A 162 -4.53 13.96 0.72
N VAL A 163 -3.72 14.95 0.33
CA VAL A 163 -3.69 16.27 0.98
C VAL A 163 -5.09 16.90 0.99
N ARG A 164 -5.78 16.89 -0.16
CA ARG A 164 -7.13 17.43 -0.27
C ARG A 164 -8.13 16.68 0.62
N ALA A 165 -8.07 15.35 0.63
CA ALA A 165 -8.96 14.51 1.44
C ALA A 165 -8.76 14.74 2.95
N LEU A 166 -7.49 14.83 3.41
CA LEU A 166 -7.19 15.13 4.82
C LEU A 166 -7.70 16.51 5.24
N ARG A 167 -7.54 17.54 4.39
CA ARG A 167 -8.10 18.88 4.66
C ARG A 167 -9.63 18.90 4.72
N ALA A 168 -10.30 18.12 3.89
CA ALA A 168 -11.75 18.00 3.89
C ALA A 168 -12.25 17.28 5.16
N SER A 169 -11.58 16.17 5.55
CA SER A 169 -11.98 15.40 6.74
C SER A 169 -11.77 16.17 8.06
N ALA A 170 -10.79 17.07 8.12
CA ALA A 170 -10.54 17.90 9.31
C ALA A 170 -11.61 18.99 9.54
N LYS A 171 -12.35 19.39 8.50
CA LYS A 171 -13.44 20.38 8.61
C LYS A 171 -14.75 19.79 9.11
N ASN A 172 -14.87 18.46 9.12
CA ASN A 172 -16.08 17.73 9.49
C ASN A 172 -16.00 17.11 10.91
N GLN A 173 -14.93 17.38 11.64
CA GLN A 173 -14.74 17.06 13.06
C GLN A 173 -14.92 18.31 13.93
#